data_4c3d710738764802cc74a24835465de3
#
_entry.id   4c3d710738764802cc74a24835465de3
#
_cell.length_a   1.000
_cell.length_b   1.000
_cell.length_c   1.000
_cell.angle_alpha   90.00
_cell.angle_beta   90.00
_cell.angle_gamma   90.00
#
_symmetry.space_group_name_H-M   'P 1'
#
loop_
_entity.id
_entity.type
_entity.pdbx_description
1 polymer ?
#
loop_
_entity_poly.entity_id
_entity_poly.type
_entity_poly.pdbx_seq_one_letter_code
_entity_poly.pdbx_strand_id
1 'polypeptide(L)'
;MRFAIRIFLLASLLFCMACGRRSAVHEPAAQACAYDTAAIGEMQGVWVDADTRSPFFWVKGDSVFFADSTSVPVVLKIRGDTIWVGSDSYRIESRSKYRLSFFTSLGNVISLQKSSGPEDTLAFAPAPVKPVVYTQVTRRDTVITRGNHRYHAYVTVNPTSIKVFRTAYTADGMAVETFSYDNVIHLSVYEGRKCLFRSNFSKATFEQMVPGEFLSKAILSDIVYQYCDARGIHFQASICVPESVSCYAVELVVDEHGELTMDLLG
;
A
#
# COMPACT_ATOMS: atom_id res chain seq x y z
N MET A 1 68.59 44.26 -37.20
CA MET A 1 67.34 44.54 -36.48
C MET A 1 66.20 43.50 -36.78
N ARG A 2 66.45 42.45 -37.52
CA ARG A 2 65.41 41.41 -37.85
C ARG A 2 65.69 40.09 -37.17
N PHE A 3 66.81 39.90 -36.52
CA PHE A 3 67.16 38.63 -35.83
C PHE A 3 66.74 38.61 -34.35
N ALA A 4 66.65 39.75 -33.68
CA ALA A 4 66.27 39.85 -32.27
C ALA A 4 64.76 39.70 -32.04
N ILE A 5 63.92 39.99 -33.06
CA ILE A 5 62.45 39.85 -32.95
C ILE A 5 61.99 38.37 -33.07
N ARG A 6 62.75 37.56 -33.78
CA ARG A 6 62.37 36.10 -33.92
C ARG A 6 62.71 35.27 -32.69
N ILE A 7 63.68 35.67 -31.89
CA ILE A 7 64.04 34.98 -30.65
C ILE A 7 63.02 35.23 -29.53
N PHE A 8 62.49 36.52 -29.53
CA PHE A 8 61.46 36.91 -28.53
C PHE A 8 60.09 36.23 -28.77
N LEU A 9 59.74 35.93 -30.03
CA LEU A 9 58.50 35.22 -30.40
C LEU A 9 58.58 33.76 -30.10
N LEU A 10 59.76 33.10 -30.17
CA LEU A 10 59.92 31.69 -29.80
C LEU A 10 59.92 31.48 -28.26
N ALA A 11 60.43 32.45 -27.49
CA ALA A 11 60.39 32.37 -26.02
C ALA A 11 59.01 32.57 -25.44
N SER A 12 58.12 33.32 -26.13
CA SER A 12 56.72 33.52 -25.72
C SER A 12 55.82 32.30 -25.96
N LEU A 13 56.17 31.45 -26.92
CA LEU A 13 55.38 30.23 -27.21
C LEU A 13 55.68 29.05 -26.26
N LEU A 14 56.82 29.08 -25.56
CA LEU A 14 57.21 28.00 -24.63
C LEU A 14 56.66 28.20 -23.20
N PHE A 15 56.06 29.39 -22.89
CA PHE A 15 55.53 29.68 -21.55
C PHE A 15 54.05 29.37 -21.40
N CYS A 16 53.33 29.00 -22.48
CA CYS A 16 51.91 28.66 -22.45
C CYS A 16 51.59 27.19 -22.28
N MET A 17 52.58 26.28 -22.16
CA MET A 17 52.34 24.84 -21.96
C MET A 17 52.53 24.34 -20.53
N ALA A 18 52.67 25.21 -19.54
CA ALA A 18 52.87 24.82 -18.13
C ALA A 18 51.69 25.18 -17.23
N CYS A 19 50.47 25.22 -17.78
CA CYS A 19 49.29 25.43 -16.93
C CYS A 19 48.25 24.34 -17.27
N GLY A 20 48.02 23.44 -16.30
CA GLY A 20 46.79 22.68 -16.29
C GLY A 20 46.87 21.17 -16.15
N ARG A 21 47.77 20.66 -15.32
CA ARG A 21 47.33 19.44 -14.58
C ARG A 21 46.45 19.87 -13.41
N ARG A 22 45.18 20.21 -13.69
CA ARG A 22 44.15 20.14 -12.69
C ARG A 22 44.04 18.67 -12.33
N SER A 23 44.62 18.26 -11.19
CA SER A 23 44.22 17.10 -10.50
C SER A 23 42.73 17.25 -10.30
N ALA A 24 41.90 16.46 -11.01
CA ALA A 24 40.53 16.28 -10.68
C ALA A 24 40.57 15.65 -9.28
N VAL A 25 40.30 16.50 -8.27
CA VAL A 25 39.91 16.02 -6.97
C VAL A 25 38.65 15.23 -7.27
N HIS A 26 38.78 13.91 -7.29
CA HIS A 26 37.67 12.99 -7.31
C HIS A 26 37.01 13.17 -5.94
N GLU A 27 36.10 14.13 -5.87
CA GLU A 27 35.15 14.21 -4.77
C GLU A 27 34.46 12.84 -4.77
N PRO A 28 34.59 12.02 -3.71
CA PRO A 28 33.88 10.76 -3.67
C PRO A 28 32.41 11.14 -3.79
N ALA A 29 31.80 10.78 -4.93
CA ALA A 29 30.36 10.85 -5.09
C ALA A 29 29.78 10.23 -3.83
N ALA A 30 29.09 11.04 -3.02
CA ALA A 30 28.39 10.55 -1.84
C ALA A 30 27.51 9.41 -2.36
N GLN A 31 27.95 8.17 -2.13
CA GLN A 31 27.15 7.01 -2.42
C GLN A 31 25.85 7.23 -1.65
N ALA A 32 24.80 7.55 -2.38
CA ALA A 32 23.46 7.58 -1.82
C ALA A 32 23.26 6.20 -1.18
N CYS A 33 23.42 6.13 0.16
CA CYS A 33 23.32 4.88 0.87
C CYS A 33 21.93 4.35 0.62
N ALA A 34 21.83 3.29 -0.19
CA ALA A 34 20.57 2.62 -0.49
C ALA A 34 19.92 2.15 0.81
N TYR A 35 18.60 2.10 0.85
CA TYR A 35 17.88 1.51 1.96
C TYR A 35 18.22 0.02 2.08
N ASP A 36 18.29 -0.47 3.31
CA ASP A 36 18.63 -1.86 3.62
C ASP A 36 17.40 -2.77 3.41
N THR A 37 17.25 -3.25 2.19
CA THR A 37 16.15 -4.17 1.84
C THR A 37 16.28 -5.53 2.51
N ALA A 38 17.50 -5.98 2.84
CA ALA A 38 17.72 -7.21 3.58
C ALA A 38 17.17 -7.09 5.02
N ALA A 39 17.42 -5.94 5.66
CA ALA A 39 16.86 -5.66 6.97
C ALA A 39 15.32 -5.64 6.96
N ILE A 40 14.70 -5.06 5.91
CA ILE A 40 13.24 -5.08 5.76
C ILE A 40 12.75 -6.53 5.59
N GLY A 41 13.49 -7.36 4.85
CA GLY A 41 13.19 -8.78 4.71
C GLY A 41 13.20 -9.55 6.04
N GLU A 42 14.13 -9.23 6.94
CA GLU A 42 14.18 -9.82 8.29
C GLU A 42 13.02 -9.35 9.18
N MET A 43 12.48 -8.17 8.93
CA MET A 43 11.38 -7.60 9.71
C MET A 43 10.00 -8.11 9.34
N GLN A 44 9.85 -8.93 8.28
CA GLN A 44 8.55 -9.45 7.88
C GLN A 44 7.83 -10.17 9.01
N GLY A 45 6.51 -9.94 9.15
CA GLY A 45 5.64 -10.57 10.16
C GLY A 45 5.13 -9.58 11.20
N VAL A 46 4.36 -10.11 12.16
CA VAL A 46 3.75 -9.32 13.24
C VAL A 46 4.76 -9.06 14.34
N TRP A 47 4.76 -7.84 14.84
CA TRP A 47 5.55 -7.39 15.97
C TRP A 47 4.63 -6.98 17.11
N VAL A 48 4.93 -7.49 18.30
CA VAL A 48 4.19 -7.24 19.53
C VAL A 48 5.06 -6.48 20.51
N ASP A 49 4.45 -5.68 21.34
CA ASP A 49 5.11 -5.02 22.45
C ASP A 49 5.73 -6.08 23.39
N ALA A 50 6.98 -5.89 23.80
CA ALA A 50 7.73 -6.90 24.54
C ALA A 50 7.18 -7.14 25.96
N ASP A 51 6.58 -6.11 26.57
CA ASP A 51 6.09 -6.14 27.94
C ASP A 51 4.61 -6.55 27.98
N THR A 52 3.77 -5.93 27.19
CA THR A 52 2.31 -6.15 27.20
C THR A 52 1.86 -7.28 26.30
N ARG A 53 2.70 -7.72 25.35
CA ARG A 53 2.38 -8.72 24.32
C ARG A 53 1.29 -8.28 23.36
N SER A 54 0.89 -7.02 23.39
CA SER A 54 -0.11 -6.48 22.48
C SER A 54 0.46 -6.33 21.08
N PRO A 55 -0.29 -6.69 20.01
CA PRO A 55 0.09 -6.44 18.64
C PRO A 55 0.37 -4.95 18.42
N PHE A 56 1.54 -4.62 17.87
CA PHE A 56 1.99 -3.25 17.68
C PHE A 56 1.92 -2.85 16.21
N PHE A 57 2.61 -3.59 15.35
CA PHE A 57 2.50 -3.44 13.90
C PHE A 57 2.80 -4.76 13.16
N TRP A 58 2.34 -4.83 11.93
CA TRP A 58 2.64 -5.92 11.00
C TRP A 58 3.43 -5.39 9.81
N VAL A 59 4.60 -5.97 9.54
CA VAL A 59 5.40 -5.68 8.34
C VAL A 59 5.05 -6.69 7.27
N LYS A 60 4.56 -6.21 6.13
CA LYS A 60 4.24 -7.00 4.94
C LYS A 60 4.81 -6.28 3.71
N GLY A 61 5.78 -6.90 3.05
CA GLY A 61 6.54 -6.24 1.98
C GLY A 61 7.33 -5.04 2.51
N ASP A 62 7.13 -3.88 1.92
CA ASP A 62 7.71 -2.60 2.32
C ASP A 62 6.77 -1.74 3.18
N SER A 63 5.68 -2.32 3.66
CA SER A 63 4.62 -1.58 4.35
C SER A 63 4.43 -2.04 5.78
N VAL A 64 4.10 -1.10 6.65
CA VAL A 64 3.73 -1.29 8.06
C VAL A 64 2.24 -1.07 8.21
N PHE A 65 1.56 -2.05 8.78
CA PHE A 65 0.15 -2.02 9.15
C PHE A 65 0.04 -1.88 10.66
N PHE A 66 -0.84 -1.03 11.14
CA PHE A 66 -1.11 -0.86 12.57
C PHE A 66 -2.37 -1.62 12.99
N ALA A 67 -2.43 -2.03 14.25
CA ALA A 67 -3.53 -2.81 14.81
C ALA A 67 -4.75 -1.94 15.14
N ASP A 68 -5.09 -0.99 14.26
CA ASP A 68 -6.31 -0.19 14.38
C ASP A 68 -7.00 -0.09 13.03
N SER A 69 -8.33 0.05 13.06
CA SER A 69 -9.17 0.05 11.86
C SER A 69 -9.15 1.38 11.08
N THR A 70 -8.43 2.37 11.56
CA THR A 70 -8.41 3.72 10.99
C THR A 70 -7.07 4.09 10.38
N SER A 71 -5.99 3.38 10.73
CA SER A 71 -4.65 3.62 10.21
C SER A 71 -4.50 3.11 8.78
N VAL A 72 -3.88 3.94 7.97
CA VAL A 72 -3.46 3.57 6.62
C VAL A 72 -2.05 2.97 6.69
N PRO A 73 -1.76 1.88 5.97
CA PRO A 73 -0.41 1.34 5.91
C PRO A 73 0.59 2.38 5.40
N VAL A 74 1.77 2.40 6.02
CA VAL A 74 2.84 3.35 5.71
C VAL A 74 4.11 2.63 5.27
N VAL A 75 4.91 3.29 4.46
CA VAL A 75 6.15 2.69 3.91
C VAL A 75 7.20 2.56 5.02
N LEU A 76 7.85 1.38 5.07
CA LEU A 76 8.98 1.07 5.93
C LEU A 76 10.29 1.27 5.17
N LYS A 77 11.23 1.99 5.77
CA LYS A 77 12.59 2.11 5.25
C LYS A 77 13.59 1.96 6.40
N ILE A 78 14.73 1.36 6.12
CA ILE A 78 15.82 1.20 7.09
C ILE A 78 17.12 1.61 6.42
N ARG A 79 17.94 2.37 7.16
CA ARG A 79 19.30 2.72 6.73
C ARG A 79 20.19 2.90 7.95
N GLY A 80 21.17 2.00 8.14
CA GLY A 80 22.04 2.01 9.30
C GLY A 80 21.25 1.80 10.59
N ASP A 81 21.34 2.74 11.50
CA ASP A 81 20.68 2.75 12.81
C ASP A 81 19.35 3.53 12.82
N THR A 82 18.81 3.85 11.67
CA THR A 82 17.57 4.62 11.56
C THR A 82 16.50 3.83 10.80
N ILE A 83 15.31 3.79 11.38
CA ILE A 83 14.08 3.24 10.80
C ILE A 83 13.12 4.38 10.50
N TRP A 84 12.55 4.39 9.30
CA TRP A 84 11.46 5.29 8.88
C TRP A 84 10.18 4.50 8.80
N VAL A 85 9.14 5.01 9.42
CA VAL A 85 7.78 4.49 9.37
C VAL A 85 6.90 5.62 8.84
N GLY A 86 6.57 5.55 7.57
CA GLY A 86 5.93 6.66 6.86
C GLY A 86 6.86 7.87 6.72
N SER A 87 6.44 9.01 7.26
CA SER A 87 7.21 10.26 7.30
C SER A 87 8.15 10.36 8.50
N ASP A 88 7.92 9.59 9.55
CA ASP A 88 8.64 9.70 10.82
C ASP A 88 9.88 8.82 10.83
N SER A 89 10.94 9.31 11.49
CA SER A 89 12.20 8.57 11.65
C SER A 89 12.51 8.34 13.10
N TYR A 90 13.01 7.14 13.40
CA TYR A 90 13.34 6.70 14.74
C TYR A 90 14.75 6.11 14.77
N ARG A 91 15.53 6.43 15.80
CA ARG A 91 16.84 5.82 15.99
C ARG A 91 16.67 4.42 16.58
N ILE A 92 17.23 3.43 15.93
CA ILE A 92 17.27 2.05 16.40
C ILE A 92 18.26 1.98 17.57
N GLU A 93 17.83 1.43 18.70
CA GLU A 93 18.68 1.10 19.83
C GLU A 93 19.29 -0.30 19.62
N SER A 94 18.45 -1.27 19.27
CA SER A 94 18.87 -2.63 18.97
C SER A 94 17.96 -3.27 17.92
N ARG A 95 18.54 -4.12 17.08
CA ARG A 95 17.80 -4.86 16.05
C ARG A 95 18.34 -6.27 15.91
N SER A 96 17.44 -7.23 15.85
CA SER A 96 17.70 -8.61 15.46
C SER A 96 16.51 -9.16 14.70
N LYS A 97 16.61 -10.38 14.20
CA LYS A 97 15.50 -11.07 13.51
C LYS A 97 14.21 -11.17 14.35
N TYR A 98 14.33 -11.14 15.69
CA TYR A 98 13.19 -11.40 16.59
C TYR A 98 12.95 -10.27 17.60
N ARG A 99 13.82 -9.27 17.67
CA ARG A 99 13.70 -8.13 18.59
C ARG A 99 14.06 -6.84 17.89
N LEU A 100 13.32 -5.78 18.18
CA LEU A 100 13.54 -4.43 17.71
C LEU A 100 13.31 -3.47 18.87
N SER A 101 14.28 -2.60 19.16
CA SER A 101 14.09 -1.48 20.08
C SER A 101 14.50 -0.18 19.39
N PHE A 102 13.73 0.86 19.60
CA PHE A 102 14.00 2.19 19.01
C PHE A 102 13.50 3.30 19.92
N PHE A 103 14.10 4.48 19.75
CA PHE A 103 13.75 5.67 20.52
C PHE A 103 12.61 6.41 19.84
N THR A 104 11.59 6.79 20.60
CA THR A 104 10.53 7.70 20.14
C THR A 104 11.05 9.13 20.08
N SER A 105 10.29 10.04 19.47
CA SER A 105 10.57 11.48 19.44
C SER A 105 10.63 12.12 20.84
N LEU A 106 9.98 11.49 21.83
CA LEU A 106 10.01 11.92 23.24
C LEU A 106 11.18 11.32 24.03
N GLY A 107 12.04 10.49 23.41
CA GLY A 107 13.17 9.84 24.05
C GLY A 107 12.84 8.55 24.80
N ASN A 108 11.60 8.09 24.79
CA ASN A 108 11.23 6.79 25.34
C ASN A 108 11.71 5.67 24.41
N VAL A 109 12.02 4.50 24.98
CA VAL A 109 12.35 3.30 24.21
C VAL A 109 11.11 2.45 24.04
N ILE A 110 10.79 2.11 22.78
CA ILE A 110 9.82 1.07 22.46
C ILE A 110 10.58 -0.22 22.19
N SER A 111 10.20 -1.28 22.89
CA SER A 111 10.80 -2.61 22.75
C SER A 111 9.76 -3.57 22.18
N LEU A 112 10.07 -4.15 21.03
CA LEU A 112 9.19 -5.05 20.32
C LEU A 112 9.84 -6.41 20.15
N GLN A 113 9.02 -7.45 20.10
CA GLN A 113 9.44 -8.78 19.69
C GLN A 113 8.57 -9.33 18.58
N LYS A 114 9.15 -10.16 17.73
CA LYS A 114 8.40 -10.80 16.65
C LYS A 114 7.44 -11.81 17.24
N SER A 115 6.17 -11.74 16.83
CA SER A 115 5.17 -12.73 17.22
C SER A 115 5.48 -14.09 16.58
N SER A 116 5.13 -15.15 17.30
CA SER A 116 5.10 -16.53 16.81
C SER A 116 3.67 -17.10 16.73
N GLY A 117 2.67 -16.34 17.22
CA GLY A 117 1.28 -16.75 17.25
C GLY A 117 0.51 -16.29 16.01
N PRO A 118 -0.20 -17.16 15.29
CA PRO A 118 -1.04 -16.78 14.18
C PRO A 118 -2.21 -15.88 14.62
N GLU A 119 -2.63 -15.96 15.89
CA GLU A 119 -3.71 -15.17 16.48
C GLU A 119 -3.41 -13.67 16.48
N ASP A 120 -2.13 -13.26 16.57
CA ASP A 120 -1.75 -11.85 16.57
C ASP A 120 -2.03 -11.17 15.21
N THR A 121 -2.17 -11.94 14.13
CA THR A 121 -2.57 -11.39 12.82
C THR A 121 -4.02 -10.92 12.82
N LEU A 122 -4.88 -11.48 13.68
CA LEU A 122 -6.30 -11.10 13.76
C LEU A 122 -6.49 -9.64 14.20
N ALA A 123 -5.53 -9.07 14.94
CA ALA A 123 -5.56 -7.66 15.33
C ALA A 123 -5.46 -6.70 14.13
N PHE A 124 -4.95 -7.20 12.99
CA PHE A 124 -4.80 -6.43 11.74
C PHE A 124 -5.85 -6.82 10.71
N ALA A 125 -6.83 -7.66 11.09
CA ALA A 125 -7.94 -7.97 10.21
C ALA A 125 -8.72 -6.70 9.89
N PRO A 126 -9.15 -6.50 8.64
CA PRO A 126 -9.99 -5.37 8.30
C PRO A 126 -11.23 -5.36 9.19
N ALA A 127 -11.65 -4.18 9.63
CA ALA A 127 -12.88 -4.03 10.40
C ALA A 127 -14.04 -4.70 9.63
N PRO A 128 -14.98 -5.37 10.33
CA PRO A 128 -16.10 -6.01 9.67
C PRO A 128 -16.84 -4.99 8.80
N VAL A 129 -16.86 -5.26 7.50
CA VAL A 129 -17.51 -4.38 6.52
C VAL A 129 -19.01 -4.43 6.78
N LYS A 130 -19.59 -3.28 7.08
CA LYS A 130 -21.05 -3.18 7.11
C LYS A 130 -21.55 -3.15 5.67
N PRO A 131 -22.44 -4.06 5.27
CA PRO A 131 -22.95 -4.05 3.91
C PRO A 131 -23.69 -2.75 3.63
N VAL A 132 -23.31 -2.10 2.53
CA VAL A 132 -23.98 -0.88 2.04
C VAL A 132 -24.89 -1.31 0.89
N VAL A 133 -26.18 -0.98 0.99
CA VAL A 133 -27.14 -1.18 -0.10
C VAL A 133 -27.35 0.17 -0.79
N TYR A 134 -26.90 0.27 -2.03
CA TYR A 134 -27.09 1.46 -2.84
C TYR A 134 -28.42 1.40 -3.58
N THR A 135 -29.15 2.50 -3.55
CA THR A 135 -30.41 2.68 -4.28
C THR A 135 -30.27 3.62 -5.48
N GLN A 136 -29.15 4.28 -5.60
CA GLN A 136 -28.81 5.20 -6.68
C GLN A 136 -27.33 5.12 -7.03
N VAL A 137 -26.98 5.57 -8.24
CA VAL A 137 -25.59 5.61 -8.71
C VAL A 137 -24.76 6.49 -7.78
N THR A 138 -23.69 5.89 -7.24
CA THR A 138 -22.74 6.59 -6.36
C THR A 138 -21.38 6.63 -7.03
N ARG A 139 -20.74 7.79 -6.98
CA ARG A 139 -19.39 8.00 -7.55
C ARG A 139 -18.43 8.51 -6.50
N ARG A 140 -17.22 7.96 -6.52
CA ARG A 140 -16.13 8.41 -5.67
C ARG A 140 -14.89 8.65 -6.53
N ASP A 141 -14.16 9.71 -6.21
CA ASP A 141 -12.85 10.04 -6.77
C ASP A 141 -11.85 10.07 -5.61
N THR A 142 -10.75 9.34 -5.74
CA THR A 142 -9.68 9.28 -4.75
C THR A 142 -8.37 9.66 -5.41
N VAL A 143 -7.71 10.68 -4.87
CA VAL A 143 -6.37 11.10 -5.28
C VAL A 143 -5.35 10.34 -4.46
N ILE A 144 -4.42 9.66 -5.13
CA ILE A 144 -3.40 8.81 -4.53
C ILE A 144 -2.04 9.37 -4.95
N THR A 145 -1.17 9.61 -3.98
CA THR A 145 0.19 10.08 -4.25
C THR A 145 1.20 9.07 -3.71
N ARG A 146 2.14 8.63 -4.58
CA ARG A 146 3.24 7.76 -4.19
C ARG A 146 4.53 8.24 -4.83
N GLY A 147 5.47 8.72 -4.01
CA GLY A 147 6.69 9.37 -4.52
C GLY A 147 6.35 10.57 -5.40
N ASN A 148 6.79 10.53 -6.66
CA ASN A 148 6.51 11.56 -7.66
C ASN A 148 5.29 11.25 -8.55
N HIS A 149 4.62 10.13 -8.31
CA HIS A 149 3.47 9.69 -9.09
C HIS A 149 2.16 10.09 -8.42
N ARG A 150 1.23 10.59 -9.22
CA ARG A 150 -0.10 10.98 -8.77
C ARG A 150 -1.15 10.24 -9.60
N TYR A 151 -1.97 9.46 -8.91
CA TYR A 151 -3.03 8.68 -9.50
C TYR A 151 -4.40 9.23 -9.10
N HIS A 152 -5.39 8.97 -9.95
CA HIS A 152 -6.80 9.19 -9.69
C HIS A 152 -7.54 7.87 -9.86
N ALA A 153 -8.20 7.42 -8.82
CA ALA A 153 -9.04 6.24 -8.83
C ALA A 153 -10.52 6.64 -8.77
N TYR A 154 -11.28 6.23 -9.77
CA TYR A 154 -12.72 6.50 -9.85
C TYR A 154 -13.47 5.18 -9.62
N VAL A 155 -14.33 5.17 -8.61
CA VAL A 155 -15.25 4.06 -8.32
C VAL A 155 -16.67 4.55 -8.55
N THR A 156 -17.40 3.87 -9.42
CA THR A 156 -18.83 4.13 -9.66
C THR A 156 -19.63 2.88 -9.35
N VAL A 157 -20.45 2.95 -8.30
CA VAL A 157 -21.40 1.88 -7.96
C VAL A 157 -22.70 2.12 -8.71
N ASN A 158 -23.08 1.17 -9.54
CA ASN A 158 -24.31 1.21 -10.33
C ASN A 158 -25.27 0.11 -9.84
N PRO A 159 -26.32 0.46 -9.09
CA PRO A 159 -27.39 -0.49 -8.78
C PRO A 159 -28.03 -1.03 -10.06
N THR A 160 -28.24 -2.34 -10.09
CA THR A 160 -28.89 -3.03 -11.21
C THR A 160 -30.36 -3.35 -10.90
N SER A 161 -31.08 -3.89 -11.88
CA SER A 161 -32.42 -4.46 -11.67
C SER A 161 -32.40 -5.91 -11.22
N ILE A 162 -31.21 -6.52 -11.03
CA ILE A 162 -31.05 -7.91 -10.63
C ILE A 162 -31.39 -8.02 -9.15
N LYS A 163 -32.43 -8.78 -8.84
CA LYS A 163 -32.86 -9.05 -7.47
C LYS A 163 -32.12 -10.24 -6.90
N VAL A 164 -31.64 -10.10 -5.69
CA VAL A 164 -31.06 -11.17 -4.88
C VAL A 164 -32.04 -11.44 -3.72
N PHE A 165 -32.64 -12.60 -3.73
CA PHE A 165 -33.64 -13.01 -2.74
C PHE A 165 -32.97 -13.67 -1.54
N ARG A 166 -33.54 -13.47 -0.37
CA ARG A 166 -33.17 -14.14 0.87
C ARG A 166 -34.39 -14.32 1.76
N THR A 167 -34.35 -15.35 2.58
CA THR A 167 -35.32 -15.53 3.66
C THR A 167 -34.83 -14.78 4.90
N ALA A 168 -35.65 -13.87 5.40
CA ALA A 168 -35.50 -13.25 6.71
C ALA A 168 -36.56 -13.83 7.66
N TYR A 169 -36.34 -13.71 8.96
CA TYR A 169 -37.32 -14.14 9.97
C TYR A 169 -37.79 -12.93 10.76
N THR A 170 -39.10 -12.83 10.97
CA THR A 170 -39.69 -11.82 11.87
C THR A 170 -39.33 -12.14 13.34
N ALA A 171 -39.58 -11.18 14.24
CA ALA A 171 -39.40 -11.39 15.67
C ALA A 171 -40.22 -12.59 16.21
N ASP A 172 -41.35 -12.88 15.57
CA ASP A 172 -42.22 -14.03 15.90
C ASP A 172 -41.80 -15.34 15.21
N GLY A 173 -40.66 -15.36 14.49
CA GLY A 173 -40.11 -16.54 13.85
C GLY A 173 -40.76 -16.92 12.50
N MET A 174 -41.57 -16.04 11.91
CA MET A 174 -42.16 -16.29 10.60
C MET A 174 -41.11 -15.98 9.49
N ALA A 175 -40.99 -16.89 8.52
CA ALA A 175 -40.14 -16.68 7.36
C ALA A 175 -40.75 -15.66 6.39
N VAL A 176 -40.00 -14.64 6.00
CA VAL A 176 -40.38 -13.65 5.02
C VAL A 176 -39.30 -13.58 3.94
N GLU A 177 -39.72 -13.65 2.67
CA GLU A 177 -38.80 -13.40 1.58
C GLU A 177 -38.57 -11.89 1.40
N THR A 178 -37.30 -11.51 1.44
CA THR A 178 -36.85 -10.15 1.14
C THR A 178 -35.92 -10.16 -0.06
N PHE A 179 -35.75 -9.03 -0.73
CA PHE A 179 -34.79 -8.91 -1.82
C PHE A 179 -33.99 -7.61 -1.71
N SER A 180 -32.79 -7.66 -2.28
CA SER A 180 -31.96 -6.49 -2.51
C SER A 180 -31.52 -6.46 -3.97
N TYR A 181 -31.24 -5.29 -4.51
CA TYR A 181 -30.68 -5.18 -5.85
C TYR A 181 -29.15 -5.37 -5.81
N ASP A 182 -28.62 -6.13 -6.77
CA ASP A 182 -27.18 -6.30 -6.94
C ASP A 182 -26.59 -5.07 -7.65
N ASN A 183 -25.27 -4.92 -7.59
CA ASN A 183 -24.57 -3.81 -8.20
C ASN A 183 -23.59 -4.28 -9.28
N VAL A 184 -23.32 -3.39 -10.23
CA VAL A 184 -22.14 -3.43 -11.10
C VAL A 184 -21.27 -2.23 -10.72
N ILE A 185 -20.00 -2.49 -10.38
CA ILE A 185 -19.09 -1.44 -9.94
C ILE A 185 -18.03 -1.22 -11.01
N HIS A 186 -17.96 0.01 -11.50
CA HIS A 186 -16.93 0.45 -12.41
C HIS A 186 -15.75 1.00 -11.62
N LEU A 187 -14.57 0.45 -11.84
CA LEU A 187 -13.30 0.95 -11.30
C LEU A 187 -12.41 1.38 -12.46
N SER A 188 -11.87 2.60 -12.37
CA SER A 188 -10.81 3.06 -13.27
C SER A 188 -9.73 3.81 -12.52
N VAL A 189 -8.49 3.60 -12.95
CA VAL A 189 -7.28 4.22 -12.38
C VAL A 189 -6.54 4.96 -13.48
N TYR A 190 -6.16 6.20 -13.22
CA TYR A 190 -5.41 7.05 -14.13
C TYR A 190 -4.14 7.57 -13.47
N GLU A 191 -3.08 7.69 -14.26
CA GLU A 191 -1.90 8.47 -13.95
C GLU A 191 -1.88 9.70 -14.87
N GLY A 192 -2.18 10.86 -14.35
CA GLY A 192 -2.38 12.06 -15.15
C GLY A 192 -3.49 11.87 -16.18
N ARG A 193 -3.13 11.80 -17.48
CA ARG A 193 -4.05 11.55 -18.59
C ARG A 193 -4.09 10.10 -19.07
N LYS A 194 -3.14 9.28 -18.62
CA LYS A 194 -3.03 7.87 -19.00
C LYS A 194 -3.99 7.03 -18.16
N CYS A 195 -4.89 6.31 -18.84
CA CYS A 195 -5.69 5.27 -18.19
C CYS A 195 -4.79 4.05 -17.97
N LEU A 196 -4.50 3.70 -16.72
CA LEU A 196 -3.74 2.50 -16.35
C LEU A 196 -4.66 1.29 -16.35
N PHE A 197 -5.81 1.42 -15.68
CA PHE A 197 -6.75 0.32 -15.49
C PHE A 197 -8.19 0.80 -15.66
N ARG A 198 -9.05 -0.05 -16.21
CA ARG A 198 -10.49 0.17 -16.27
C ARG A 198 -11.22 -1.16 -16.40
N SER A 199 -12.15 -1.44 -15.50
CA SER A 199 -13.00 -2.63 -15.57
C SER A 199 -14.35 -2.44 -14.89
N ASN A 200 -15.31 -3.29 -15.26
CA ASN A 200 -16.57 -3.45 -14.55
C ASN A 200 -16.54 -4.75 -13.75
N PHE A 201 -16.93 -4.67 -12.51
CA PHE A 201 -17.02 -5.78 -11.59
C PHE A 201 -18.47 -6.08 -11.26
N SER A 202 -18.83 -7.34 -11.31
CA SER A 202 -20.05 -7.89 -10.76
C SER A 202 -19.71 -8.99 -9.77
N LYS A 203 -20.67 -9.51 -9.00
CA LYS A 203 -20.38 -10.62 -8.09
C LYS A 203 -19.90 -11.89 -8.84
N ALA A 204 -20.28 -12.07 -10.11
CA ALA A 204 -19.78 -13.16 -10.94
C ALA A 204 -18.26 -13.10 -11.17
N THR A 205 -17.65 -11.91 -11.12
CA THR A 205 -16.19 -11.74 -11.21
C THR A 205 -15.45 -12.53 -10.12
N PHE A 206 -16.12 -12.83 -9.01
CA PHE A 206 -15.53 -13.46 -7.83
C PHE A 206 -15.90 -14.95 -7.66
N GLU A 207 -16.48 -15.59 -8.68
CA GLU A 207 -16.96 -16.99 -8.62
C GLU A 207 -15.86 -18.00 -8.25
N GLN A 208 -14.62 -17.73 -8.63
CA GLN A 208 -13.50 -18.64 -8.33
C GLN A 208 -12.97 -18.49 -6.91
N MET A 209 -13.33 -17.42 -6.21
CA MET A 209 -12.83 -17.09 -4.88
C MET A 209 -13.90 -17.21 -3.80
N VAL A 210 -15.16 -16.99 -4.15
CA VAL A 210 -16.28 -16.97 -3.23
C VAL A 210 -17.25 -18.12 -3.57
N PRO A 211 -17.65 -18.93 -2.58
CA PRO A 211 -18.56 -20.06 -2.82
C PRO A 211 -19.86 -19.62 -3.49
N GLY A 212 -20.30 -20.36 -4.52
CA GLY A 212 -21.51 -20.05 -5.29
C GLY A 212 -22.78 -20.01 -4.44
N GLU A 213 -22.87 -20.83 -3.40
CA GLU A 213 -23.98 -20.78 -2.45
C GLU A 213 -24.06 -19.44 -1.71
N PHE A 214 -22.90 -18.85 -1.36
CA PHE A 214 -22.82 -17.53 -0.76
C PHE A 214 -23.20 -16.45 -1.76
N LEU A 215 -22.62 -16.50 -2.98
CA LEU A 215 -22.90 -15.55 -4.06
C LEU A 215 -24.39 -15.48 -4.42
N SER A 216 -25.11 -16.59 -4.31
CA SER A 216 -26.56 -16.63 -4.59
C SER A 216 -27.38 -15.69 -3.69
N LYS A 217 -26.92 -15.47 -2.46
CA LYS A 217 -27.58 -14.66 -1.40
C LYS A 217 -26.94 -13.29 -1.22
N ALA A 218 -25.76 -13.07 -1.82
CA ALA A 218 -24.96 -11.86 -1.65
C ALA A 218 -25.11 -10.90 -2.82
N ILE A 219 -24.76 -9.65 -2.57
CA ILE A 219 -24.59 -8.60 -3.56
C ILE A 219 -23.12 -8.18 -3.59
N LEU A 220 -22.62 -7.66 -4.71
CA LEU A 220 -21.39 -6.87 -4.72
C LEU A 220 -21.68 -5.52 -4.05
N SER A 221 -21.32 -5.42 -2.77
CA SER A 221 -21.71 -4.27 -1.94
C SER A 221 -20.92 -3.03 -2.32
N ASP A 222 -19.58 -3.13 -2.34
CA ASP A 222 -18.72 -1.97 -2.60
C ASP A 222 -17.32 -2.38 -3.09
N ILE A 223 -16.59 -1.41 -3.67
CA ILE A 223 -15.15 -1.45 -3.90
C ILE A 223 -14.56 -0.17 -3.34
N VAL A 224 -13.68 -0.27 -2.36
CA VAL A 224 -13.12 0.89 -1.63
C VAL A 224 -11.60 0.87 -1.73
N TYR A 225 -11.00 2.03 -2.04
CA TYR A 225 -9.55 2.23 -1.94
C TYR A 225 -9.09 2.00 -0.50
N GLN A 226 -7.98 1.29 -0.34
CA GLN A 226 -7.37 1.01 0.94
C GLN A 226 -6.05 1.77 1.11
N TYR A 227 -5.07 1.43 0.32
CA TYR A 227 -3.73 2.03 0.36
C TYR A 227 -2.98 1.81 -0.98
N CYS A 228 -1.74 2.34 -1.06
CA CYS A 228 -0.84 2.13 -2.18
C CYS A 228 0.55 1.76 -1.67
N ASP A 229 1.11 0.64 -2.16
CA ASP A 229 2.43 0.13 -1.79
C ASP A 229 3.27 -0.24 -3.03
N ALA A 230 4.37 -1.01 -2.85
CA ALA A 230 5.25 -1.45 -3.93
C ALA A 230 4.56 -2.38 -4.94
N ARG A 231 3.51 -3.09 -4.53
CA ARG A 231 2.74 -3.96 -5.42
C ARG A 231 1.78 -3.17 -6.31
N GLY A 232 1.32 -2.00 -5.85
CA GLY A 232 0.38 -1.17 -6.59
C GLY A 232 -0.64 -0.45 -5.73
N ILE A 233 -1.79 -0.18 -6.33
CA ILE A 233 -2.93 0.49 -5.70
C ILE A 233 -3.92 -0.57 -5.24
N HIS A 234 -4.19 -0.62 -3.94
CA HIS A 234 -5.01 -1.63 -3.29
C HIS A 234 -6.43 -1.14 -3.08
N PHE A 235 -7.37 -1.96 -3.51
CA PHE A 235 -8.80 -1.79 -3.25
C PHE A 235 -9.33 -3.04 -2.56
N GLN A 236 -10.40 -2.90 -1.82
CA GLN A 236 -11.15 -4.00 -1.23
C GLN A 236 -12.54 -4.07 -1.87
N ALA A 237 -12.83 -5.18 -2.50
CA ALA A 237 -14.17 -5.54 -2.92
C ALA A 237 -14.89 -6.27 -1.80
N SER A 238 -16.13 -5.88 -1.53
CA SER A 238 -16.97 -6.46 -0.49
C SER A 238 -18.18 -7.12 -1.09
N ILE A 239 -18.27 -8.44 -0.94
CA ILE A 239 -19.39 -9.26 -1.37
C ILE A 239 -20.16 -9.66 -0.11
N CYS A 240 -21.33 -9.07 0.11
CA CYS A 240 -22.04 -9.16 1.38
C CYS A 240 -23.47 -9.65 1.22
N VAL A 241 -23.93 -10.42 2.20
CA VAL A 241 -25.37 -10.71 2.36
C VAL A 241 -26.03 -9.45 2.95
N PRO A 242 -26.99 -8.82 2.26
CA PRO A 242 -27.65 -7.61 2.74
C PRO A 242 -28.26 -7.79 4.15
N GLU A 243 -28.21 -6.73 4.95
CA GLU A 243 -28.71 -6.72 6.35
C GLU A 243 -28.09 -7.77 7.27
N SER A 244 -26.93 -8.34 6.87
CA SER A 244 -26.16 -9.31 7.64
C SER A 244 -24.74 -8.78 7.82
N VAL A 245 -24.01 -9.31 8.77
CA VAL A 245 -22.57 -9.05 8.93
C VAL A 245 -21.70 -9.99 8.09
N SER A 246 -22.34 -10.91 7.36
CA SER A 246 -21.64 -11.91 6.56
C SER A 246 -21.15 -11.30 5.24
N CYS A 247 -19.85 -11.17 5.10
CA CYS A 247 -19.19 -10.67 3.89
C CYS A 247 -17.96 -11.51 3.55
N TYR A 248 -17.67 -11.62 2.26
CA TYR A 248 -16.34 -11.92 1.75
C TYR A 248 -15.67 -10.63 1.32
N ALA A 249 -14.40 -10.48 1.66
CA ALA A 249 -13.57 -9.39 1.22
C ALA A 249 -12.51 -9.92 0.25
N VAL A 250 -12.35 -9.26 -0.90
CA VAL A 250 -11.34 -9.59 -1.91
C VAL A 250 -10.46 -8.38 -2.12
N GLU A 251 -9.15 -8.57 -1.97
CA GLU A 251 -8.15 -7.56 -2.34
C GLU A 251 -8.06 -7.48 -3.87
N LEU A 252 -8.12 -6.28 -4.40
CA LEU A 252 -7.85 -5.96 -5.80
C LEU A 252 -6.60 -5.10 -5.84
N VAL A 253 -5.55 -5.53 -6.51
CA VAL A 253 -4.31 -4.75 -6.64
C VAL A 253 -4.11 -4.40 -8.10
N VAL A 254 -4.05 -3.11 -8.40
CA VAL A 254 -3.71 -2.58 -9.72
C VAL A 254 -2.26 -2.10 -9.67
N ASP A 255 -1.38 -2.75 -10.42
CA ASP A 255 0.03 -2.43 -10.47
C ASP A 255 0.33 -1.18 -11.35
N GLU A 256 1.60 -0.80 -11.45
CA GLU A 256 2.05 0.36 -12.25
C GLU A 256 1.88 0.15 -13.78
N HIS A 257 1.69 -1.09 -14.22
CA HIS A 257 1.44 -1.44 -15.62
C HIS A 257 -0.06 -1.50 -15.94
N GLY A 258 -0.92 -1.45 -14.92
CA GLY A 258 -2.37 -1.57 -15.02
C GLY A 258 -2.85 -3.03 -15.02
N GLU A 259 -2.01 -3.96 -14.57
CA GLU A 259 -2.43 -5.35 -14.38
C GLU A 259 -3.16 -5.51 -13.05
N LEU A 260 -4.24 -6.30 -13.08
CA LEU A 260 -5.07 -6.57 -11.90
C LEU A 260 -4.73 -7.94 -11.32
N THR A 261 -4.45 -7.99 -10.03
CA THR A 261 -4.44 -9.21 -9.24
C THR A 261 -5.56 -9.19 -8.21
N MET A 262 -6.09 -10.37 -7.88
CA MET A 262 -7.20 -10.52 -6.92
C MET A 262 -6.89 -11.65 -5.95
N ASP A 263 -7.03 -11.38 -4.65
CA ASP A 263 -6.80 -12.35 -3.58
C ASP A 263 -7.91 -12.26 -2.54
N LEU A 264 -8.38 -13.43 -2.05
CA LEU A 264 -9.34 -13.49 -0.97
C LEU A 264 -8.66 -13.04 0.33
N LEU A 265 -9.27 -12.08 1.02
CA LEU A 265 -8.85 -11.67 2.35
C LEU A 265 -9.48 -12.64 3.38
N GLY A 266 -8.61 -13.34 4.11
CA GLY A 266 -9.01 -14.35 5.12
C GLY A 266 -9.46 -13.75 6.43
#